data_dd6c8feaf19bf19fa977c8d33dbe33d4
#
_entry.id   dd6c8feaf19bf19fa977c8d33dbe33d4
#
_cell.length_a   1.000
_cell.length_b   1.000
_cell.length_c   1.000
_cell.angle_alpha   90.00
_cell.angle_beta   90.00
_cell.angle_gamma   90.00
#
_symmetry.space_group_name_H-M   'P 1'
#
loop_
_entity.id
_entity.type
_entity.pdbx_description
1 polymer ?
#
loop_
_entity_poly.entity_id
_entity_poly.type
_entity_poly.pdbx_seq_one_letter_code
_entity_poly.pdbx_strand_id
1 'polypeptide(L)'
;KLNFTDDGKVEGDEESLWRLASFLRFCLGWLRKSIGIVFPIIAIGGWWFLAVNADNVSWHGAWVLYSVASALTFFNAALMSFFEGCNSVAKVQTIRMFIVIVNTSMMLLGLVLNADLWALAMGMSISALVGSALLLLRFHRAFVQLMNISKGECYNWWPEFSNLIWRYAIS
;
A
#
# COMPACT_ATOMS: atom_id res chain seq x y z
N LYS A 1 -4.48 5.63 26.11
CA LYS A 1 -3.86 6.41 24.98
C LYS A 1 -2.75 5.56 24.37
N LEU A 2 -2.78 5.40 23.06
CA LEU A 2 -1.74 4.70 22.31
C LEU A 2 -0.61 5.68 21.99
N ASN A 3 0.62 5.33 22.33
CA ASN A 3 1.80 6.13 22.02
C ASN A 3 2.78 5.25 21.22
N PHE A 4 3.27 5.79 20.09
CA PHE A 4 4.35 5.17 19.33
C PHE A 4 5.68 5.68 19.88
N THR A 5 6.44 4.77 20.49
CA THR A 5 7.78 5.06 20.98
C THR A 5 8.73 5.27 19.80
N ASP A 6 9.79 6.05 19.96
CA ASP A 6 10.79 6.27 18.90
C ASP A 6 11.47 4.98 18.45
N ASP A 7 11.52 3.97 19.30
CA ASP A 7 12.00 2.61 19.00
C ASP A 7 11.06 1.79 18.09
N GLY A 8 9.94 2.34 17.66
CA GLY A 8 8.99 1.67 16.78
C GLY A 8 8.12 0.61 17.49
N LYS A 9 7.98 0.66 18.81
CA LYS A 9 7.03 -0.14 19.58
C LYS A 9 5.76 0.67 19.82
N VAL A 10 4.64 -0.03 19.95
CA VAL A 10 3.36 0.56 20.34
C VAL A 10 3.16 0.30 21.82
N GLU A 11 3.06 1.37 22.60
CA GLU A 11 2.74 1.31 24.03
C GLU A 11 1.30 1.78 24.25
N GLY A 12 0.56 1.04 25.05
CA GLY A 12 -0.82 1.33 25.38
C GLY A 12 -1.45 0.28 26.26
N ASP A 13 -2.69 0.49 26.63
CA ASP A 13 -3.51 -0.43 27.38
C ASP A 13 -3.72 -1.73 26.58
N GLU A 14 -3.66 -2.91 27.22
CA GLU A 14 -3.74 -4.21 26.54
C GLU A 14 -5.00 -4.34 25.68
N GLU A 15 -6.13 -3.84 26.14
CA GLU A 15 -7.38 -3.84 25.38
C GLU A 15 -7.29 -2.98 24.11
N SER A 16 -6.68 -1.81 24.23
CA SER A 16 -6.47 -0.91 23.08
C SER A 16 -5.52 -1.49 22.05
N LEU A 17 -4.47 -2.17 22.48
CA LEU A 17 -3.52 -2.87 21.62
C LEU A 17 -4.17 -4.06 20.92
N TRP A 18 -5.00 -4.83 21.61
CA TRP A 18 -5.73 -5.94 21.04
C TRP A 18 -6.74 -5.47 19.97
N ARG A 19 -7.50 -4.40 20.26
CA ARG A 19 -8.41 -3.79 19.28
C ARG A 19 -7.68 -3.30 18.05
N LEU A 20 -6.55 -2.61 18.21
CA LEU A 20 -5.73 -2.13 17.10
C LEU A 20 -5.17 -3.28 16.26
N ALA A 21 -4.69 -4.33 16.90
CA ALA A 21 -4.16 -5.53 16.24
C ALA A 21 -5.24 -6.29 15.46
N SER A 22 -6.45 -6.40 16.05
CA SER A 22 -7.62 -6.99 15.39
C SER A 22 -8.04 -6.18 14.16
N PHE A 23 -8.04 -4.84 14.28
CA PHE A 23 -8.36 -3.94 13.16
C PHE A 23 -7.32 -4.05 12.04
N LEU A 24 -6.03 -4.10 12.36
CA LEU A 24 -4.96 -4.28 11.37
C LEU A 24 -5.17 -5.59 10.57
N ARG A 25 -5.48 -6.69 11.25
CA ARG A 25 -5.77 -7.97 10.56
C ARG A 25 -6.98 -7.89 9.66
N PHE A 26 -8.06 -7.26 10.13
CA PHE A 26 -9.25 -7.05 9.32
C PHE A 26 -8.90 -6.25 8.04
N CYS A 27 -8.17 -5.14 8.19
CA CYS A 27 -7.72 -4.32 7.07
C CYS A 27 -6.84 -5.10 6.09
N LEU A 28 -5.86 -5.86 6.58
CA LEU A 28 -4.99 -6.69 5.73
C LEU A 28 -5.77 -7.78 5.00
N GLY A 29 -6.74 -8.43 5.66
CA GLY A 29 -7.59 -9.44 5.05
C GLY A 29 -8.48 -8.86 3.95
N TRP A 30 -9.09 -7.70 4.20
CA TRP A 30 -9.90 -6.97 3.24
C TRP A 30 -9.06 -6.47 2.06
N LEU A 31 -7.90 -5.88 2.34
CA LEU A 31 -6.96 -5.38 1.35
C LEU A 31 -6.48 -6.49 0.40
N ARG A 32 -6.13 -7.67 0.96
CA ARG A 32 -5.73 -8.82 0.14
C ARG A 32 -6.85 -9.28 -0.81
N LYS A 33 -8.09 -9.31 -0.33
CA LYS A 33 -9.26 -9.65 -1.17
C LYS A 33 -9.48 -8.60 -2.26
N SER A 34 -9.42 -7.32 -1.89
CA SER A 34 -9.59 -6.21 -2.84
C SER A 34 -8.52 -6.21 -3.92
N ILE A 35 -7.25 -6.39 -3.56
CA ILE A 35 -6.14 -6.51 -4.52
C ILE A 35 -6.36 -7.72 -5.43
N GLY A 36 -6.72 -8.88 -4.86
CA GLY A 36 -6.93 -10.11 -5.63
C GLY A 36 -8.10 -10.08 -6.60
N ILE A 37 -9.07 -9.17 -6.43
CA ILE A 37 -10.23 -9.03 -7.31
C ILE A 37 -10.06 -7.84 -8.26
N VAL A 38 -9.74 -6.67 -7.73
CA VAL A 38 -9.76 -5.42 -8.49
C VAL A 38 -8.58 -5.33 -9.45
N PHE A 39 -7.37 -5.70 -9.01
CA PHE A 39 -6.19 -5.56 -9.85
C PHE A 39 -6.17 -6.50 -11.06
N PRO A 40 -6.57 -7.79 -10.98
CA PRO A 40 -6.72 -8.61 -12.19
C PRO A 40 -7.72 -8.04 -13.18
N ILE A 41 -8.85 -7.49 -12.72
CA ILE A 41 -9.84 -6.86 -13.59
C ILE A 41 -9.24 -5.66 -14.34
N ILE A 42 -8.53 -4.78 -13.62
CA ILE A 42 -7.85 -3.62 -14.21
C ILE A 42 -6.73 -4.07 -15.15
N ALA A 43 -5.93 -5.07 -14.77
CA ALA A 43 -4.84 -5.59 -15.58
C ALA A 43 -5.34 -6.20 -16.91
N ILE A 44 -6.40 -7.00 -16.86
CA ILE A 44 -7.03 -7.61 -18.03
C ILE A 44 -7.71 -6.55 -18.90
N GLY A 45 -8.46 -5.63 -18.30
CA GLY A 45 -9.12 -4.55 -19.02
C GLY A 45 -8.12 -3.63 -19.74
N GLY A 46 -7.03 -3.24 -19.06
CA GLY A 46 -5.96 -2.46 -19.66
C GLY A 46 -5.17 -3.24 -20.73
N TRP A 47 -4.95 -4.54 -20.51
CA TRP A 47 -4.36 -5.39 -21.53
C TRP A 47 -5.21 -5.41 -22.80
N TRP A 48 -6.52 -5.62 -22.69
CA TRP A 48 -7.45 -5.58 -23.79
C TRP A 48 -7.42 -4.23 -24.53
N PHE A 49 -7.47 -3.14 -23.76
CA PHE A 49 -7.44 -1.79 -24.31
C PHE A 49 -6.16 -1.52 -25.12
N LEU A 50 -5.00 -1.90 -24.56
CA LEU A 50 -3.71 -1.72 -25.23
C LEU A 50 -3.57 -2.64 -26.44
N ALA A 51 -4.09 -3.86 -26.39
CA ALA A 51 -4.06 -4.79 -27.52
C ALA A 51 -4.83 -4.29 -28.74
N VAL A 52 -5.89 -3.49 -28.54
CA VAL A 52 -6.69 -2.92 -29.61
C VAL A 52 -6.12 -1.60 -30.15
N ASN A 53 -5.41 -0.83 -29.31
CA ASN A 53 -5.05 0.56 -29.63
C ASN A 53 -3.53 0.80 -29.78
N ALA A 54 -2.67 -0.12 -29.40
CA ALA A 54 -1.22 0.08 -29.37
C ALA A 54 -0.49 -0.68 -30.47
N ASP A 55 -0.77 -0.33 -31.73
CA ASP A 55 -0.03 -0.85 -32.89
C ASP A 55 1.39 -0.28 -32.88
N ASN A 56 2.42 -1.11 -32.90
CA ASN A 56 3.85 -0.74 -33.03
C ASN A 56 4.62 -0.40 -31.72
N VAL A 57 4.06 -0.60 -30.53
CA VAL A 57 4.79 -0.37 -29.27
C VAL A 57 4.93 -1.68 -28.48
N SER A 58 6.10 -1.98 -27.97
CA SER A 58 6.34 -3.16 -27.11
C SER A 58 5.85 -2.90 -25.67
N TRP A 59 4.53 -2.92 -25.47
CA TRP A 59 3.90 -2.55 -24.18
C TRP A 59 3.68 -3.72 -23.22
N HIS A 60 3.69 -4.98 -23.69
CA HIS A 60 3.28 -6.16 -22.92
C HIS A 60 4.01 -6.30 -21.58
N GLY A 61 5.35 -6.28 -21.60
CA GLY A 61 6.15 -6.42 -20.39
C GLY A 61 6.01 -5.21 -19.47
N ALA A 62 6.02 -4.00 -20.02
CA ALA A 62 5.88 -2.76 -19.25
C ALA A 62 4.51 -2.70 -18.56
N TRP A 63 3.42 -3.13 -19.22
CA TRP A 63 2.09 -3.16 -18.63
C TRP A 63 1.96 -4.15 -17.47
N VAL A 64 2.49 -5.38 -17.64
CA VAL A 64 2.48 -6.37 -16.56
C VAL A 64 3.26 -5.86 -15.34
N LEU A 65 4.48 -5.34 -15.56
CA LEU A 65 5.31 -4.80 -14.50
C LEU A 65 4.62 -3.63 -13.79
N TYR A 66 4.01 -2.71 -14.55
CA TYR A 66 3.26 -1.58 -14.02
C TYR A 66 2.06 -2.02 -13.18
N SER A 67 1.30 -3.03 -13.64
CA SER A 67 0.13 -3.56 -12.94
C SER A 67 0.52 -4.19 -11.58
N VAL A 68 1.59 -4.98 -11.56
CA VAL A 68 2.12 -5.56 -10.31
C VAL A 68 2.63 -4.47 -9.36
N ALA A 69 3.38 -3.49 -9.88
CA ALA A 69 3.88 -2.38 -9.09
C ALA A 69 2.75 -1.52 -8.52
N SER A 70 1.68 -1.31 -9.28
CA SER A 70 0.48 -0.58 -8.82
C SER A 70 -0.21 -1.29 -7.66
N ALA A 71 -0.33 -2.62 -7.73
CA ALA A 71 -0.89 -3.42 -6.64
C ALA A 71 -0.04 -3.29 -5.35
N LEU A 72 1.28 -3.35 -5.49
CA LEU A 72 2.20 -3.16 -4.36
C LEU A 72 2.15 -1.75 -3.79
N THR A 73 2.06 -0.73 -4.65
CA THR A 73 1.90 0.67 -4.24
C THR A 73 0.59 0.87 -3.47
N PHE A 74 -0.50 0.27 -3.93
CA PHE A 74 -1.79 0.32 -3.23
C PHE A 74 -1.71 -0.35 -1.85
N PHE A 75 -1.03 -1.49 -1.75
CA PHE A 75 -0.77 -2.16 -0.48
C PHE A 75 0.02 -1.27 0.49
N ASN A 76 1.10 -0.65 0.01
CA ASN A 76 1.92 0.28 0.79
C ASN A 76 1.10 1.50 1.26
N ALA A 77 0.28 2.07 0.38
CA ALA A 77 -0.57 3.22 0.70
C ALA A 77 -1.56 2.91 1.82
N ALA A 78 -2.18 1.74 1.80
CA ALA A 78 -3.10 1.30 2.84
C ALA A 78 -2.39 1.12 4.21
N LEU A 79 -1.19 0.54 4.22
CA LEU A 79 -0.37 0.42 5.44
C LEU A 79 0.05 1.80 5.96
N MET A 80 0.46 2.71 5.08
CA MET A 80 0.79 4.08 5.46
C MET A 80 -0.38 4.78 6.12
N SER A 81 -1.59 4.67 5.55
CA SER A 81 -2.80 5.25 6.11
C SER A 81 -3.14 4.67 7.48
N PHE A 82 -2.90 3.38 7.69
CA PHE A 82 -3.05 2.75 9.00
C PHE A 82 -2.08 3.38 10.04
N PHE A 83 -0.80 3.54 9.70
CA PHE A 83 0.19 4.15 10.60
C PHE A 83 -0.03 5.65 10.81
N GLU A 84 -0.59 6.36 9.84
CA GLU A 84 -1.05 7.75 10.02
C GLU A 84 -2.16 7.84 11.06
N GLY A 85 -3.15 6.95 10.99
CA GLY A 85 -4.20 6.82 12.00
C GLY A 85 -3.68 6.52 13.40
N CYS A 86 -2.50 5.88 13.49
CA CYS A 86 -1.78 5.63 14.73
C CYS A 86 -0.89 6.79 15.21
N ASN A 87 -1.17 8.03 14.80
CA ASN A 87 -0.42 9.24 15.17
C ASN A 87 1.06 9.28 14.71
N SER A 88 1.43 8.51 13.68
CA SER A 88 2.78 8.51 13.10
C SER A 88 2.87 9.32 11.80
N VAL A 89 2.08 10.39 11.69
CA VAL A 89 1.91 11.19 10.47
C VAL A 89 3.25 11.70 9.93
N ALA A 90 4.08 12.31 10.75
CA ALA A 90 5.38 12.88 10.31
C ALA A 90 6.30 11.81 9.72
N LYS A 91 6.37 10.62 10.35
CA LYS A 91 7.20 9.51 9.88
C LYS A 91 6.70 8.97 8.52
N VAL A 92 5.39 8.85 8.37
CA VAL A 92 4.77 8.37 7.11
C VAL A 92 4.92 9.40 5.99
N GLN A 93 4.73 10.69 6.26
CA GLN A 93 4.88 11.74 5.26
C GLN A 93 6.34 11.83 4.75
N THR A 94 7.32 11.62 5.62
CA THR A 94 8.73 11.53 5.21
C THR A 94 8.93 10.36 4.24
N ILE A 95 8.37 9.18 4.52
CA ILE A 95 8.46 8.02 3.62
C ILE A 95 7.80 8.33 2.27
N ARG A 96 6.60 8.94 2.27
CA ARG A 96 5.91 9.34 1.04
C ARG A 96 6.75 10.30 0.20
N MET A 97 7.37 11.28 0.82
CA MET A 97 8.27 12.21 0.13
C MET A 97 9.41 11.47 -0.58
N PHE A 98 10.08 10.55 0.11
CA PHE A 98 11.13 9.73 -0.49
C PHE A 98 10.64 8.88 -1.66
N ILE A 99 9.48 8.24 -1.53
CA ILE A 99 8.86 7.44 -2.60
C ILE A 99 8.62 8.31 -3.84
N VAL A 100 8.06 9.51 -3.67
CA VAL A 100 7.78 10.43 -4.79
C VAL A 100 9.07 10.87 -5.46
N ILE A 101 10.10 11.24 -4.69
CA ILE A 101 11.41 11.63 -5.24
C ILE A 101 12.00 10.48 -6.05
N VAL A 102 12.03 9.27 -5.50
CA VAL A 102 12.57 8.08 -6.19
C VAL A 102 11.77 7.80 -7.47
N ASN A 103 10.43 7.81 -7.40
CA ASN A 103 9.57 7.57 -8.56
C ASN A 103 9.86 8.57 -9.68
N THR A 104 9.85 9.86 -9.35
CA THR A 104 10.08 10.93 -10.33
C THR A 104 11.51 10.86 -10.92
N SER A 105 12.52 10.62 -10.09
CA SER A 105 13.90 10.51 -10.55
C SER A 105 14.09 9.33 -11.50
N MET A 106 13.53 8.16 -11.15
CA MET A 106 13.62 6.95 -11.99
C MET A 106 12.85 7.10 -13.31
N MET A 107 11.68 7.74 -13.26
CA MET A 107 10.91 8.03 -14.46
C MET A 107 11.67 9.00 -15.40
N LEU A 108 12.27 10.08 -14.87
CA LEU A 108 13.06 11.01 -15.66
C LEU A 108 14.29 10.33 -16.26
N LEU A 109 15.01 9.50 -15.50
CA LEU A 109 16.13 8.72 -16.01
C LEU A 109 15.70 7.77 -17.14
N GLY A 110 14.57 7.10 -16.98
CA GLY A 110 14.04 6.24 -18.02
C GLY A 110 13.69 6.99 -19.31
N LEU A 111 13.13 8.20 -19.19
CA LEU A 111 12.84 9.06 -20.35
C LEU A 111 14.12 9.53 -21.06
N VAL A 112 15.14 9.93 -20.31
CA VAL A 112 16.45 10.31 -20.88
C VAL A 112 17.09 9.15 -21.63
N LEU A 113 16.88 7.92 -21.18
CA LEU A 113 17.39 6.69 -21.82
C LEU A 113 16.50 6.20 -22.98
N ASN A 114 15.47 6.95 -23.37
CA ASN A 114 14.49 6.58 -24.39
C ASN A 114 13.81 5.22 -24.12
N ALA A 115 13.52 4.94 -22.83
CA ALA A 115 12.89 3.68 -22.42
C ALA A 115 11.36 3.68 -22.63
N ASP A 116 10.76 4.70 -23.24
CA ASP A 116 9.34 4.83 -23.53
C ASP A 116 8.42 4.42 -22.35
N LEU A 117 7.52 3.45 -22.55
CA LEU A 117 6.61 2.92 -21.52
C LEU A 117 7.34 2.24 -20.36
N TRP A 118 8.54 1.73 -20.58
CA TRP A 118 9.34 1.12 -19.52
C TRP A 118 9.81 2.12 -18.48
N ALA A 119 10.00 3.40 -18.84
CA ALA A 119 10.34 4.45 -17.89
C ALA A 119 9.30 4.56 -16.76
N LEU A 120 8.02 4.54 -17.13
CA LEU A 120 6.91 4.60 -16.18
C LEU A 120 6.84 3.33 -15.29
N ALA A 121 6.95 2.15 -15.92
CA ALA A 121 6.86 0.88 -15.22
C ALA A 121 8.04 0.68 -14.24
N MET A 122 9.25 1.05 -14.63
CA MET A 122 10.44 0.99 -13.77
C MET A 122 10.38 1.99 -12.62
N GLY A 123 9.99 3.24 -12.89
CA GLY A 123 9.81 4.26 -11.85
C GLY A 123 8.85 3.79 -10.76
N MET A 124 7.68 3.30 -11.18
CA MET A 124 6.65 2.79 -10.27
C MET A 124 7.14 1.55 -9.49
N SER A 125 7.81 0.61 -10.15
CA SER A 125 8.30 -0.62 -9.52
C SER A 125 9.37 -0.35 -8.47
N ILE A 126 10.38 0.46 -8.81
CA ILE A 126 11.46 0.80 -7.90
C ILE A 126 10.92 1.59 -6.71
N SER A 127 10.05 2.57 -6.94
CA SER A 127 9.44 3.35 -5.86
C SER A 127 8.56 2.50 -4.94
N ALA A 128 7.81 1.54 -5.48
CA ALA A 128 7.00 0.61 -4.70
C ALA A 128 7.87 -0.30 -3.81
N LEU A 129 8.98 -0.81 -4.35
CA LEU A 129 9.93 -1.63 -3.58
C LEU A 129 10.64 -0.81 -2.49
N VAL A 130 11.07 0.41 -2.81
CA VAL A 130 11.67 1.34 -1.82
C VAL A 130 10.66 1.66 -0.73
N GLY A 131 9.41 1.93 -1.10
CA GLY A 131 8.32 2.18 -0.14
C GLY A 131 8.09 1.00 0.80
N SER A 132 8.04 -0.21 0.26
CA SER A 132 7.91 -1.44 1.06
C SER A 132 9.10 -1.63 2.01
N ALA A 133 10.32 -1.41 1.53
CA ALA A 133 11.53 -1.52 2.33
C ALA A 133 11.55 -0.49 3.48
N LEU A 134 11.25 0.78 3.20
CA LEU A 134 11.20 1.83 4.21
C LEU A 134 10.11 1.58 5.26
N LEU A 135 8.93 1.10 4.84
CA LEU A 135 7.85 0.71 5.75
C LEU A 135 8.28 -0.44 6.67
N LEU A 136 8.86 -1.49 6.09
CA LEU A 136 9.37 -2.62 6.86
C LEU A 136 10.46 -2.21 7.83
N LEU A 137 11.46 -1.45 7.39
CA LEU A 137 12.56 -0.99 8.25
C LEU A 137 12.07 -0.13 9.41
N ARG A 138 11.10 0.76 9.15
CA ARG A 138 10.64 1.72 10.16
C ARG A 138 9.58 1.16 11.11
N PHE A 139 8.69 0.28 10.61
CA PHE A 139 7.53 -0.21 11.36
C PHE A 139 7.56 -1.72 11.63
N HIS A 140 8.64 -2.42 11.28
CA HIS A 140 8.79 -3.87 11.47
C HIS A 140 8.45 -4.30 12.91
N ARG A 141 8.98 -3.61 13.91
CA ARG A 141 8.77 -3.96 15.33
C ARG A 141 7.30 -3.81 15.72
N ALA A 142 6.65 -2.70 15.35
CA ALA A 142 5.22 -2.49 15.59
C ALA A 142 4.37 -3.53 14.87
N PHE A 143 4.70 -3.85 13.61
CA PHE A 143 3.98 -4.82 12.82
C PHE A 143 4.06 -6.23 13.43
N VAL A 144 5.25 -6.69 13.81
CA VAL A 144 5.46 -7.99 14.46
C VAL A 144 4.76 -8.03 15.82
N GLN A 145 4.85 -6.97 16.62
CA GLN A 145 4.16 -6.87 17.91
C GLN A 145 2.64 -7.00 17.75
N LEU A 146 2.03 -6.23 16.86
CA LEU A 146 0.59 -6.27 16.62
C LEU A 146 0.13 -7.62 16.05
N MET A 147 0.90 -8.22 15.15
CA MET A 147 0.59 -9.54 14.60
C MET A 147 0.65 -10.66 15.64
N ASN A 148 1.54 -10.55 16.64
CA ASN A 148 1.65 -11.54 17.72
C ASN A 148 0.51 -11.40 18.75
N ILE A 149 0.12 -10.19 19.12
CA ILE A 149 -0.99 -9.92 20.05
C ILE A 149 -2.32 -10.44 19.49
N SER A 150 -2.51 -10.33 18.19
CA SER A 150 -3.79 -10.66 17.52
C SER A 150 -4.02 -12.17 17.29
N LYS A 151 -3.26 -13.09 17.89
CA LYS A 151 -3.49 -14.55 17.73
C LYS A 151 -4.75 -15.09 18.43
N GLY A 152 -5.48 -14.24 19.17
CA GLY A 152 -6.75 -14.54 19.82
C GLY A 152 -7.98 -14.23 18.95
N GLU A 153 -9.13 -14.07 19.62
CA GLU A 153 -10.41 -13.80 18.99
C GLU A 153 -10.41 -12.58 18.08
N CYS A 154 -10.96 -12.69 16.86
CA CYS A 154 -11.10 -11.59 15.93
C CYS A 154 -12.42 -10.85 16.21
N TYR A 155 -12.33 -9.57 16.54
CA TYR A 155 -13.51 -8.70 16.61
C TYR A 155 -14.12 -8.54 15.21
N ASN A 156 -15.45 -8.62 15.10
CA ASN A 156 -16.14 -8.43 13.82
C ASN A 156 -16.30 -6.93 13.50
N TRP A 157 -15.36 -6.38 12.76
CA TRP A 157 -15.34 -4.96 12.34
C TRP A 157 -16.32 -4.64 11.20
N TRP A 158 -16.91 -5.66 10.55
CA TRP A 158 -17.71 -5.44 9.35
C TRP A 158 -18.91 -4.50 9.53
N PRO A 159 -19.73 -4.60 10.62
CA PRO A 159 -20.87 -3.69 10.82
C PRO A 159 -20.47 -2.23 10.97
N GLU A 160 -19.38 -1.97 11.73
CA GLU A 160 -18.87 -0.60 11.94
C GLU A 160 -18.25 -0.03 10.67
N PHE A 161 -17.46 -0.85 9.97
CA PHE A 161 -16.79 -0.46 8.74
C PHE A 161 -17.79 -0.20 7.59
N SER A 162 -18.81 -1.04 7.41
CA SER A 162 -19.84 -0.84 6.38
C SER A 162 -20.65 0.44 6.61
N ASN A 163 -20.99 0.74 7.86
CA ASN A 163 -21.73 1.95 8.22
C ASN A 163 -20.89 3.23 7.96
N LEU A 164 -19.58 3.15 8.21
CA LEU A 164 -18.64 4.22 7.95
C LEU A 164 -18.48 4.49 6.44
N ILE A 165 -18.30 3.44 5.65
CA ILE A 165 -18.22 3.55 4.18
C ILE A 165 -19.50 4.17 3.61
N TRP A 166 -20.69 3.71 4.04
CA TRP A 166 -21.94 4.27 3.57
C TRP A 166 -22.07 5.77 3.85
N ARG A 167 -21.71 6.19 5.06
CA ARG A 167 -21.74 7.60 5.43
C ARG A 167 -20.82 8.48 4.57
N TYR A 168 -19.61 8.00 4.25
CA TYR A 168 -18.66 8.75 3.42
C TYR A 168 -18.91 8.60 1.92
N ALA A 169 -19.62 7.56 1.47
CA ALA A 169 -19.97 7.40 0.05
C ALA A 169 -21.17 8.27 -0.37
N ILE A 170 -22.01 8.70 0.58
CA ILE A 170 -23.23 9.48 0.31
C ILE A 170 -23.01 10.99 0.62
N SER A 171 -21.93 11.36 1.29
CA SER A 171 -21.55 12.73 1.60
C SER A 171 -20.74 13.36 0.48
#